data_143074ea0c31b8ba6fb70b87e6ea3ce5
#
_entry.id   143074ea0c31b8ba6fb70b87e6ea3ce5
#
_cell.length_a   1.000
_cell.length_b   1.000
_cell.length_c   1.000
_cell.angle_alpha   90.00
_cell.angle_beta   90.00
_cell.angle_gamma   90.00
#
_symmetry.space_group_name_H-M   'P 1'
#
loop_
_entity.id
_entity.type
_entity.pdbx_description
1 polymer ?
#
loop_
_entity_poly.entity_id
_entity_poly.type
_entity_poly.pdbx_seq_one_letter_code
_entity_poly.pdbx_strand_id
1 'polypeptide(L)'
;MGRKGKVRAALAALLLLAGTAACGDESGPDARQPKKAGAAIRVDRPTALADQDVHVSVGGLRAHERVTVAAHAEDQRGHPWGASGSFTADAHGDLDLSRSAPRGGRPYTKPDSMGLFTAMLPRSGPGTKMIGSGDAFSYHPPSPAEQRTYDLRLTVSRKGKQLAARTLSREWLTGDVKHRKLTVARDRIEGELYTPAKGAHRKAPVLVFGGSEGGNSGEYAAALLAAHGHPTMSLCYFRCGKGSGRPDAIDMIDLRYFTRAAELLRRQPGADPRRLAVMGNSRGSEVAQLLGQRHPSVVRDVIAYAPSSKVNGPYLGGQVAWADGGRPVPTGPIPLNHVRGTVLAVAGGNDKMWGSAASARLIAARHNASGAPHRQVTYPRAGHHVNWFPYGQPGQEGGADGAVVSTSKADQAARQDGWARVLKLLD
;
A
#
# COMPACT_ATOMS: atom_id res chain seq x y z
N MET A 1 -45.68 -45.24 13.01
CA MET A 1 -45.44 -46.00 11.76
C MET A 1 -44.09 -45.55 11.27
N GLY A 2 -43.01 -46.17 11.39
CA GLY A 2 -42.63 -47.60 11.44
C GLY A 2 -41.90 -47.96 10.15
N ARG A 3 -40.55 -48.06 10.22
CA ARG A 3 -39.66 -49.10 9.63
C ARG A 3 -38.25 -48.54 9.49
N LYS A 4 -37.28 -48.97 10.35
CA LYS A 4 -36.39 -50.15 10.32
C LYS A 4 -35.83 -50.41 8.90
N GLY A 5 -34.58 -50.45 8.59
CA GLY A 5 -33.36 -50.95 9.17
C GLY A 5 -32.53 -51.55 8.03
N LYS A 6 -31.23 -51.55 8.08
CA LYS A 6 -30.39 -52.76 7.98
C LYS A 6 -28.90 -52.40 7.83
N VAL A 7 -28.19 -52.85 8.85
CA VAL A 7 -26.74 -53.09 8.88
C VAL A 7 -26.41 -54.29 8.00
N ARG A 8 -25.31 -54.25 7.25
CA ARG A 8 -24.60 -55.47 6.78
C ARG A 8 -23.09 -55.28 6.92
N ALA A 9 -22.55 -56.05 7.83
CA ALA A 9 -21.15 -56.42 7.93
C ALA A 9 -20.87 -57.63 7.00
N ALA A 10 -19.69 -57.74 6.47
CA ALA A 10 -19.08 -58.98 5.96
C ALA A 10 -17.57 -58.76 5.91
N LEU A 11 -16.88 -59.31 6.78
CA LEU A 11 -16.09 -60.55 6.88
C LEU A 11 -14.89 -60.64 5.94
N ALA A 12 -13.75 -60.80 6.63
CA ALA A 12 -12.41 -61.10 6.14
C ALA A 12 -12.34 -62.51 5.46
N ALA A 13 -11.42 -62.62 4.53
CA ALA A 13 -10.83 -63.90 4.14
C ALA A 13 -9.33 -63.76 3.89
N LEU A 14 -8.56 -64.35 4.82
CA LEU A 14 -7.15 -64.69 4.65
C LEU A 14 -7.05 -65.87 3.65
N LEU A 15 -6.14 -65.81 2.72
CA LEU A 15 -5.61 -66.97 2.01
C LEU A 15 -4.09 -66.86 1.94
N LEU A 16 -3.44 -67.72 2.76
CA LEU A 16 -2.03 -68.09 2.62
C LEU A 16 -1.89 -69.04 1.44
N LEU A 17 -0.92 -68.83 0.58
CA LEU A 17 -0.34 -69.88 -0.26
C LEU A 17 1.17 -69.67 -0.34
N ALA A 18 1.86 -70.69 0.09
CA ALA A 18 3.32 -70.80 0.11
C ALA A 18 3.85 -71.37 -1.22
N GLY A 19 5.09 -70.93 -1.54
CA GLY A 19 6.09 -71.79 -2.22
C GLY A 19 6.21 -71.61 -3.73
N THR A 20 7.32 -71.10 -4.21
CA THR A 20 8.44 -71.88 -4.76
C THR A 20 9.59 -70.95 -5.13
N ALA A 21 10.79 -71.29 -4.70
CA ALA A 21 12.02 -70.68 -5.11
C ALA A 21 12.40 -71.03 -6.56
N ALA A 22 12.76 -70.02 -7.36
CA ALA A 22 13.54 -70.23 -8.58
C ALA A 22 14.62 -69.11 -8.59
N CYS A 23 15.87 -69.53 -8.51
CA CYS A 23 17.05 -68.71 -8.77
C CYS A 23 17.08 -68.27 -10.26
N GLY A 24 17.40 -67.02 -10.49
CA GLY A 24 17.65 -66.53 -11.83
C GLY A 24 17.91 -65.02 -11.85
N ASP A 25 19.16 -64.67 -12.11
CA ASP A 25 19.73 -63.43 -12.63
C ASP A 25 19.73 -62.19 -11.75
N GLU A 26 20.95 -61.85 -11.34
CA GLU A 26 21.38 -60.54 -10.84
C GLU A 26 21.28 -59.48 -11.94
N SER A 27 20.19 -58.75 -11.98
CA SER A 27 20.16 -57.41 -12.55
C SER A 27 20.21 -56.44 -11.36
N GLY A 28 21.31 -55.71 -11.28
CA GLY A 28 21.56 -54.71 -10.23
C GLY A 28 20.41 -53.70 -10.10
N PRO A 29 20.24 -53.09 -8.93
CA PRO A 29 19.18 -52.11 -8.72
C PRO A 29 19.42 -50.92 -9.61
N ASP A 30 18.51 -50.75 -10.58
CA ASP A 30 18.39 -49.55 -11.41
C ASP A 30 18.16 -48.37 -10.43
N ALA A 31 19.26 -47.69 -10.11
CA ALA A 31 19.22 -46.50 -9.30
C ALA A 31 18.43 -45.43 -10.11
N ARG A 32 17.10 -45.50 -9.96
CA ARG A 32 16.22 -44.45 -10.45
C ARG A 32 16.75 -43.12 -9.91
N GLN A 33 17.53 -42.42 -10.71
CA GLN A 33 17.92 -41.05 -10.41
C GLN A 33 16.63 -40.31 -10.05
N PRO A 34 16.59 -39.60 -8.90
CA PRO A 34 15.41 -38.86 -8.51
C PRO A 34 15.11 -37.90 -9.66
N LYS A 35 13.90 -38.00 -10.22
CA LYS A 35 13.41 -37.05 -11.22
C LYS A 35 13.70 -35.65 -10.67
N LYS A 36 14.61 -34.91 -11.33
CA LYS A 36 14.88 -33.51 -10.96
C LYS A 36 13.53 -32.83 -10.84
N ALA A 37 13.20 -32.36 -9.65
CA ALA A 37 11.99 -31.59 -9.43
C ALA A 37 11.99 -30.43 -10.44
N GLY A 38 10.88 -30.23 -11.13
CA GLY A 38 10.75 -29.14 -12.08
C GLY A 38 10.95 -27.78 -11.39
N ALA A 39 11.15 -26.73 -12.19
CA ALA A 39 11.30 -25.37 -11.65
C ALA A 39 10.13 -25.01 -10.74
N ALA A 40 10.41 -24.41 -9.58
CA ALA A 40 9.42 -24.00 -8.60
C ALA A 40 9.73 -22.60 -8.06
N ILE A 41 8.69 -21.77 -7.94
CA ILE A 41 8.78 -20.47 -7.27
C ILE A 41 8.47 -20.67 -5.79
N ARG A 42 9.36 -20.21 -4.93
CA ARG A 42 9.20 -20.19 -3.48
C ARG A 42 9.06 -18.75 -3.01
N VAL A 43 8.12 -18.52 -2.11
CA VAL A 43 7.88 -17.24 -1.46
C VAL A 43 7.74 -17.52 0.03
N ASP A 44 8.50 -16.80 0.85
CA ASP A 44 8.51 -16.98 2.32
C ASP A 44 7.12 -16.75 2.93
N ARG A 45 6.44 -15.69 2.47
CA ARG A 45 5.11 -15.27 2.90
C ARG A 45 4.20 -15.10 1.69
N PRO A 46 3.56 -16.19 1.20
CA PRO A 46 2.68 -16.13 0.04
C PRO A 46 1.41 -15.30 0.29
N THR A 47 1.03 -15.12 1.56
CA THR A 47 0.04 -14.17 2.05
C THR A 47 0.74 -13.23 3.01
N ALA A 48 0.70 -11.92 2.75
CA ALA A 48 1.36 -10.89 3.55
C ALA A 48 0.67 -9.55 3.38
N LEU A 49 0.76 -8.66 4.38
CA LEU A 49 0.26 -7.30 4.24
C LEU A 49 0.92 -6.59 3.05
N ALA A 50 0.18 -5.72 2.40
CA ALA A 50 0.64 -5.02 1.19
C ALA A 50 1.85 -4.09 1.45
N ASP A 51 2.09 -3.71 2.70
CA ASP A 51 3.25 -2.93 3.14
C ASP A 51 4.43 -3.77 3.63
N GLN A 52 4.33 -5.11 3.60
CA GLN A 52 5.42 -6.01 3.96
C GLN A 52 6.16 -6.47 2.70
N ASP A 53 7.48 -6.57 2.79
CA ASP A 53 8.27 -7.23 1.75
C ASP A 53 8.02 -8.74 1.75
N VAL A 54 8.34 -9.40 0.65
CA VAL A 54 8.36 -10.87 0.55
C VAL A 54 9.66 -11.31 -0.11
N HIS A 55 10.17 -12.44 0.33
CA HIS A 55 11.36 -13.04 -0.25
C HIS A 55 10.98 -14.04 -1.35
N VAL A 56 11.47 -13.79 -2.57
CA VAL A 56 11.15 -14.61 -3.75
C VAL A 56 12.39 -15.34 -4.22
N SER A 57 12.28 -16.66 -4.37
CA SER A 57 13.32 -17.50 -4.98
C SER A 57 12.74 -18.49 -5.97
N VAL A 58 13.57 -18.96 -6.88
CA VAL A 58 13.23 -20.01 -7.86
C VAL A 58 14.26 -21.11 -7.76
N GLY A 59 13.82 -22.33 -7.55
CA GLY A 59 14.67 -23.52 -7.50
C GLY A 59 14.35 -24.51 -8.62
N GLY A 60 15.20 -25.51 -8.81
CA GLY A 60 15.01 -26.61 -9.77
C GLY A 60 15.33 -26.20 -11.22
N LEU A 61 16.04 -25.10 -11.44
CA LEU A 61 16.61 -24.71 -12.73
C LEU A 61 17.88 -25.53 -13.03
N ARG A 62 18.43 -25.38 -14.21
CA ARG A 62 19.78 -25.86 -14.51
C ARG A 62 20.82 -24.89 -13.97
N ALA A 63 22.01 -25.39 -13.69
CA ALA A 63 23.15 -24.51 -13.37
C ALA A 63 23.32 -23.45 -14.47
N HIS A 64 23.44 -22.19 -14.04
CA HIS A 64 23.62 -21.02 -14.91
C HIS A 64 22.51 -20.82 -15.97
N GLU A 65 21.32 -21.40 -15.75
CA GLU A 65 20.22 -21.28 -16.69
C GLU A 65 19.67 -19.85 -16.73
N ARG A 66 19.45 -19.36 -17.95
CA ARG A 66 18.75 -18.08 -18.18
C ARG A 66 17.26 -18.29 -18.20
N VAL A 67 16.56 -17.51 -17.35
CA VAL A 67 15.10 -17.50 -17.27
C VAL A 67 14.58 -16.08 -17.25
N THR A 68 13.32 -15.94 -17.65
CA THR A 68 12.57 -14.69 -17.42
C THR A 68 11.66 -14.91 -16.23
N VAL A 69 11.76 -14.03 -15.23
CA VAL A 69 10.81 -13.95 -14.13
C VAL A 69 9.93 -12.74 -14.36
N ALA A 70 8.62 -12.90 -14.22
CA ALA A 70 7.67 -11.83 -14.41
C ALA A 70 6.65 -11.77 -13.27
N ALA A 71 6.24 -10.55 -12.92
CA ALA A 71 5.12 -10.27 -12.04
C ALA A 71 3.96 -9.69 -12.85
N HIS A 72 2.74 -10.08 -12.51
CA HIS A 72 1.50 -9.66 -13.14
C HIS A 72 0.47 -9.32 -12.09
N ALA A 73 -0.32 -8.26 -12.33
CA ALA A 73 -1.46 -7.86 -11.51
C ALA A 73 -2.54 -7.23 -12.39
N GLU A 74 -3.71 -7.04 -11.83
CA GLU A 74 -4.77 -6.20 -12.40
C GLU A 74 -5.03 -5.03 -11.46
N ASP A 75 -5.31 -3.85 -12.03
CA ASP A 75 -5.75 -2.72 -11.23
C ASP A 75 -7.25 -2.80 -10.91
N GLN A 76 -7.76 -1.88 -10.11
CA GLN A 76 -9.18 -1.84 -9.70
C GLN A 76 -10.16 -1.71 -10.88
N ARG A 77 -9.67 -1.36 -12.09
CA ARG A 77 -10.46 -1.26 -13.33
C ARG A 77 -10.30 -2.49 -14.22
N GLY A 78 -9.56 -3.51 -13.77
CA GLY A 78 -9.25 -4.73 -14.53
C GLY A 78 -8.20 -4.54 -15.61
N HIS A 79 -7.42 -3.44 -15.59
CA HIS A 79 -6.33 -3.27 -16.55
C HIS A 79 -5.12 -4.12 -16.14
N PRO A 80 -4.47 -4.84 -17.08
CA PRO A 80 -3.32 -5.66 -16.78
C PRO A 80 -2.06 -4.81 -16.57
N TRP A 81 -1.33 -5.11 -15.51
CA TRP A 81 -0.03 -4.55 -15.18
C TRP A 81 1.02 -5.64 -15.08
N GLY A 82 2.28 -5.33 -15.40
CA GLY A 82 3.34 -6.32 -15.24
C GLY A 82 4.74 -5.76 -15.41
N ALA A 83 5.68 -6.50 -14.85
CA ALA A 83 7.10 -6.30 -15.05
C ALA A 83 7.76 -7.65 -15.32
N SER A 84 8.85 -7.65 -16.08
CA SER A 84 9.65 -8.85 -16.32
C SER A 84 11.12 -8.54 -16.38
N GLY A 85 11.95 -9.44 -15.87
CA GLY A 85 13.40 -9.37 -15.92
C GLY A 85 14.01 -10.70 -16.37
N SER A 86 15.14 -10.64 -17.08
CA SER A 86 15.94 -11.81 -17.37
C SER A 86 16.95 -12.03 -16.25
N PHE A 87 17.05 -13.26 -15.77
CA PHE A 87 17.94 -13.64 -14.66
C PHE A 87 18.77 -14.86 -15.03
N THR A 88 19.82 -15.11 -14.27
CA THR A 88 20.65 -16.32 -14.41
C THR A 88 20.68 -17.04 -13.06
N ALA A 89 20.35 -18.31 -13.06
CA ALA A 89 20.47 -19.18 -11.89
C ALA A 89 21.95 -19.35 -11.49
N ASP A 90 22.19 -19.67 -10.24
CA ASP A 90 23.52 -19.99 -9.74
C ASP A 90 24.01 -21.39 -10.22
N ALA A 91 25.15 -21.83 -9.68
CA ALA A 91 25.75 -23.13 -10.00
C ALA A 91 24.88 -24.32 -9.51
N HIS A 92 23.99 -24.11 -8.57
CA HIS A 92 23.08 -25.12 -8.03
C HIS A 92 21.73 -25.16 -8.75
N GLY A 93 21.46 -24.18 -9.62
CA GLY A 93 20.18 -24.01 -10.30
C GLY A 93 19.14 -23.26 -9.46
N ASP A 94 19.59 -22.48 -8.49
CA ASP A 94 18.78 -21.61 -7.67
C ASP A 94 18.91 -20.15 -8.12
N LEU A 95 17.84 -19.38 -7.94
CA LEU A 95 17.78 -17.95 -8.21
C LEU A 95 17.07 -17.25 -7.04
N ASP A 96 17.79 -16.37 -6.35
CA ASP A 96 17.27 -15.56 -5.25
C ASP A 96 17.19 -14.10 -5.73
N LEU A 97 15.99 -13.51 -5.80
CA LEU A 97 15.79 -12.14 -6.30
C LEU A 97 16.36 -11.09 -5.33
N SER A 98 16.52 -11.41 -4.04
CA SER A 98 17.17 -10.50 -3.07
C SER A 98 18.67 -10.37 -3.27
N ARG A 99 19.28 -11.31 -4.01
CA ARG A 99 20.73 -11.38 -4.29
C ARG A 99 21.06 -11.25 -5.77
N SER A 100 20.05 -11.36 -6.64
CA SER A 100 20.23 -11.39 -8.09
C SER A 100 19.55 -10.19 -8.73
N ALA A 101 20.35 -9.33 -9.38
CA ALA A 101 19.81 -8.27 -10.22
C ALA A 101 19.39 -8.83 -11.59
N PRO A 102 18.36 -8.25 -12.24
CA PRO A 102 18.03 -8.61 -13.60
C PRO A 102 19.15 -8.21 -14.58
N ARG A 103 19.39 -9.04 -15.56
CA ARG A 103 20.42 -8.81 -16.59
C ARG A 103 20.05 -7.56 -17.41
N GLY A 104 21.09 -6.79 -17.76
CA GLY A 104 20.90 -5.54 -18.48
C GLY A 104 20.27 -4.42 -17.67
N GLY A 105 20.12 -4.60 -16.35
CA GLY A 105 19.62 -3.57 -15.44
C GLY A 105 18.15 -3.17 -15.65
N ARG A 106 17.34 -4.04 -16.27
CA ARG A 106 15.91 -3.82 -16.53
C ARG A 106 15.07 -4.95 -15.94
N PRO A 107 13.93 -4.67 -15.28
CA PRO A 107 13.29 -3.37 -15.05
C PRO A 107 13.91 -2.56 -13.90
N TYR A 108 14.87 -3.14 -13.17
CA TYR A 108 15.63 -2.48 -12.09
C TYR A 108 17.10 -2.91 -12.12
N THR A 109 17.99 -2.22 -11.39
CA THR A 109 19.45 -2.36 -11.56
C THR A 109 20.18 -3.08 -10.43
N LYS A 110 19.57 -3.18 -9.23
CA LYS A 110 20.17 -3.82 -8.05
C LYS A 110 19.33 -5.01 -7.61
N PRO A 111 19.89 -6.01 -6.91
CA PRO A 111 19.09 -7.06 -6.29
C PRO A 111 17.97 -6.50 -5.43
N ASP A 112 16.74 -7.00 -5.62
CA ASP A 112 15.56 -6.52 -4.91
C ASP A 112 14.43 -7.55 -5.04
N SER A 113 14.02 -8.17 -3.93
CA SER A 113 12.90 -9.12 -3.90
C SER A 113 11.58 -8.51 -4.36
N MET A 114 11.38 -7.22 -4.07
CA MET A 114 10.17 -6.49 -4.45
C MET A 114 10.30 -5.75 -5.79
N GLY A 115 11.46 -5.84 -6.44
CA GLY A 115 11.77 -5.06 -7.63
C GLY A 115 10.85 -5.31 -8.82
N LEU A 116 10.36 -6.53 -9.02
CA LEU A 116 9.35 -6.81 -10.06
C LEU A 116 7.99 -6.20 -9.72
N PHE A 117 7.59 -6.17 -8.44
CA PHE A 117 6.32 -5.61 -8.01
C PHE A 117 6.31 -4.08 -8.12
N THR A 118 7.41 -3.44 -7.75
CA THR A 118 7.56 -1.98 -7.78
C THR A 118 7.90 -1.43 -9.17
N ALA A 119 8.20 -2.30 -10.14
CA ALA A 119 8.52 -1.92 -11.52
C ALA A 119 7.41 -2.26 -12.53
N MET A 120 6.22 -2.68 -12.08
CA MET A 120 5.13 -2.98 -12.99
C MET A 120 4.66 -1.74 -13.76
N LEU A 121 4.37 -1.92 -15.03
CA LEU A 121 3.83 -0.92 -15.94
C LEU A 121 2.53 -1.46 -16.58
N PRO A 122 1.65 -0.59 -17.08
CA PRO A 122 0.49 -1.00 -17.84
C PRO A 122 0.93 -1.88 -19.02
N ARG A 123 0.21 -2.95 -19.26
CA ARG A 123 0.45 -3.84 -20.40
C ARG A 123 -0.66 -3.69 -21.42
N SER A 124 -0.29 -3.51 -22.69
CA SER A 124 -1.22 -3.63 -23.79
C SER A 124 -1.48 -5.12 -24.08
N GLY A 125 -2.73 -5.49 -24.25
CA GLY A 125 -3.15 -6.83 -24.67
C GLY A 125 -4.27 -6.74 -25.70
N PRO A 126 -4.63 -7.86 -26.37
CA PRO A 126 -5.78 -7.89 -27.24
C PRO A 126 -7.04 -7.45 -26.47
N GLY A 127 -7.71 -6.39 -26.94
CA GLY A 127 -8.90 -5.85 -26.31
C GLY A 127 -8.68 -4.81 -25.19
N THR A 128 -7.44 -4.57 -24.76
CA THR A 128 -7.12 -3.47 -23.83
C THR A 128 -7.09 -2.15 -24.61
N LYS A 129 -8.03 -1.26 -24.34
CA LYS A 129 -7.89 0.15 -24.72
C LYS A 129 -6.68 0.69 -23.99
N MET A 130 -5.72 1.25 -24.71
CA MET A 130 -4.68 2.09 -24.10
C MET A 130 -5.38 3.10 -23.19
N ILE A 131 -4.97 3.17 -21.94
CA ILE A 131 -5.46 4.17 -21.00
C ILE A 131 -5.17 5.52 -21.67
N GLY A 132 -6.21 6.31 -21.93
CA GLY A 132 -6.04 7.61 -22.62
C GLY A 132 -5.17 8.56 -21.81
N SER A 133 -4.54 9.50 -22.48
CA SER A 133 -3.58 10.47 -21.94
C SER A 133 -4.11 11.40 -20.82
N GLY A 134 -5.36 11.25 -20.40
CA GLY A 134 -5.96 12.05 -19.33
C GLY A 134 -6.15 11.32 -17.99
N ASP A 135 -6.04 9.98 -17.98
CA ASP A 135 -6.06 9.21 -16.74
C ASP A 135 -4.63 9.06 -16.25
N ALA A 136 -4.28 9.71 -15.15
CA ALA A 136 -3.00 9.51 -14.51
C ALA A 136 -2.70 8.02 -14.40
N PHE A 137 -1.63 7.56 -15.03
CA PHE A 137 -1.23 6.15 -15.11
C PHE A 137 -0.68 5.66 -13.76
N SER A 138 -1.54 5.66 -12.75
CA SER A 138 -1.20 5.07 -11.46
C SER A 138 -1.83 3.70 -11.36
N TYR A 139 -1.05 2.73 -10.92
CA TYR A 139 -1.62 1.46 -10.50
C TYR A 139 -2.40 1.68 -9.22
N HIS A 140 -3.68 1.43 -9.29
CA HIS A 140 -4.54 1.36 -8.13
C HIS A 140 -4.96 -0.08 -7.96
N PRO A 141 -4.39 -0.81 -6.99
CA PRO A 141 -4.88 -2.13 -6.65
C PRO A 141 -6.37 -2.08 -6.29
N PRO A 142 -7.10 -3.21 -6.28
CA PRO A 142 -8.46 -3.24 -5.78
C PRO A 142 -8.60 -2.55 -4.43
N SER A 143 -9.63 -1.72 -4.29
CA SER A 143 -9.86 -0.90 -3.10
C SER A 143 -9.99 -1.77 -1.83
N PRO A 144 -9.37 -1.39 -0.70
CA PRO A 144 -9.57 -2.04 0.59
C PRO A 144 -11.03 -2.05 1.06
N ALA A 145 -11.82 -1.10 0.61
CA ALA A 145 -13.26 -1.04 0.90
C ALA A 145 -14.08 -2.10 0.16
N GLU A 146 -13.58 -2.56 -0.99
CA GLU A 146 -14.24 -3.56 -1.83
C GLU A 146 -13.65 -4.95 -1.64
N GLN A 147 -12.35 -5.05 -1.51
CA GLN A 147 -11.63 -6.31 -1.38
C GLN A 147 -10.57 -6.23 -0.29
N ARG A 148 -10.51 -7.25 0.57
CA ARG A 148 -9.51 -7.31 1.65
C ARG A 148 -8.12 -7.66 1.18
N THR A 149 -8.02 -8.26 -0.01
CA THR A 149 -6.78 -8.76 -0.61
C THR A 149 -6.77 -8.48 -2.10
N TYR A 150 -5.58 -8.47 -2.67
CA TYR A 150 -5.39 -8.51 -4.12
C TYR A 150 -4.26 -9.48 -4.48
N ASP A 151 -4.31 -10.02 -5.69
CA ASP A 151 -3.38 -11.05 -6.11
C ASP A 151 -2.29 -10.50 -7.01
N LEU A 152 -1.08 -11.03 -6.81
CA LEU A 152 0.07 -10.84 -7.68
C LEU A 152 0.51 -12.21 -8.20
N ARG A 153 0.58 -12.39 -9.52
CA ARG A 153 1.01 -13.63 -10.14
C ARG A 153 2.46 -13.53 -10.57
N LEU A 154 3.30 -14.42 -10.04
CA LEU A 154 4.67 -14.62 -10.50
C LEU A 154 4.72 -15.75 -11.53
N THR A 155 5.53 -15.59 -12.56
CA THR A 155 5.82 -16.63 -13.56
C THR A 155 7.31 -16.73 -13.82
N VAL A 156 7.79 -17.93 -14.08
CA VAL A 156 9.14 -18.22 -14.58
C VAL A 156 9.04 -18.88 -15.93
N SER A 157 9.75 -18.37 -16.92
CA SER A 157 9.74 -18.93 -18.26
C SER A 157 11.14 -19.03 -18.87
N ARG A 158 11.29 -19.95 -19.80
CA ARG A 158 12.50 -20.16 -20.59
C ARG A 158 12.12 -20.15 -22.07
N LYS A 159 12.72 -19.24 -22.85
CA LYS A 159 12.42 -19.08 -24.29
C LYS A 159 10.90 -19.05 -24.58
N GLY A 160 10.15 -18.30 -23.78
CA GLY A 160 8.69 -18.17 -23.89
C GLY A 160 7.86 -19.32 -23.29
N LYS A 161 8.47 -20.47 -22.96
CA LYS A 161 7.75 -21.59 -22.32
C LYS A 161 7.73 -21.39 -20.82
N GLN A 162 6.53 -21.35 -20.22
CA GLN A 162 6.36 -21.25 -18.75
C GLN A 162 6.85 -22.54 -18.09
N LEU A 163 7.70 -22.39 -17.08
CA LEU A 163 8.26 -23.47 -16.27
C LEU A 163 7.53 -23.59 -14.93
N ALA A 164 7.19 -22.43 -14.32
CA ALA A 164 6.50 -22.37 -13.04
C ALA A 164 5.63 -21.11 -12.97
N ALA A 165 4.61 -21.15 -12.12
CA ALA A 165 3.83 -20.00 -11.75
C ALA A 165 3.42 -20.09 -10.27
N ARG A 166 3.25 -18.95 -9.61
CA ARG A 166 2.75 -18.84 -8.24
C ARG A 166 1.97 -17.56 -8.07
N THR A 167 0.83 -17.63 -7.42
CA THR A 167 0.06 -16.46 -6.97
C THR A 167 0.41 -16.15 -5.52
N LEU A 168 0.56 -14.86 -5.24
CA LEU A 168 0.70 -14.29 -3.90
C LEU A 168 -0.54 -13.47 -3.62
N SER A 169 -1.04 -13.54 -2.39
CA SER A 169 -2.11 -12.67 -1.92
C SER A 169 -1.52 -11.55 -1.07
N ARG A 170 -1.82 -10.31 -1.44
CA ARG A 170 -1.44 -9.11 -0.69
C ARG A 170 -2.64 -8.64 0.10
N GLU A 171 -2.51 -8.50 1.41
CA GLU A 171 -3.60 -8.16 2.30
C GLU A 171 -3.59 -6.66 2.62
N TRP A 172 -4.75 -6.03 2.53
CA TRP A 172 -5.02 -4.70 3.07
C TRP A 172 -5.41 -4.75 4.54
N LEU A 173 -6.17 -5.77 4.90
CA LEU A 173 -6.79 -5.93 6.20
C LEU A 173 -6.57 -7.35 6.73
N THR A 174 -6.11 -7.45 7.96
CA THR A 174 -6.12 -8.73 8.69
C THR A 174 -7.57 -9.16 8.95
N GLY A 175 -7.80 -10.47 9.17
CA GLY A 175 -9.15 -11.05 9.27
C GLY A 175 -10.05 -10.42 10.34
N ASP A 176 -9.47 -9.84 11.36
CA ASP A 176 -10.12 -9.28 12.55
C ASP A 176 -10.46 -7.78 12.43
N VAL A 177 -9.89 -7.07 11.45
CA VAL A 177 -10.21 -5.67 11.18
C VAL A 177 -11.62 -5.54 10.61
N LYS A 178 -12.44 -4.67 11.22
CA LYS A 178 -13.77 -4.32 10.72
C LYS A 178 -13.70 -3.10 9.83
N HIS A 179 -14.44 -3.14 8.74
CA HIS A 179 -14.61 -2.04 7.82
C HIS A 179 -16.06 -1.54 7.84
N ARG A 180 -16.25 -0.21 7.73
CA ARG A 180 -17.57 0.42 7.61
C ARG A 180 -17.48 1.67 6.73
N LYS A 181 -18.28 1.71 5.67
CA LYS A 181 -18.46 2.91 4.85
C LYS A 181 -19.21 3.98 5.64
N LEU A 182 -18.69 5.20 5.62
CA LEU A 182 -19.33 6.40 6.16
C LEU A 182 -19.97 7.21 5.04
N THR A 183 -21.13 7.78 5.30
CA THR A 183 -21.85 8.63 4.32
C THR A 183 -22.29 9.93 4.97
N VAL A 184 -22.34 11.01 4.17
CA VAL A 184 -22.79 12.31 4.66
C VAL A 184 -24.22 12.23 5.24
N ALA A 185 -25.11 11.46 4.61
CA ALA A 185 -26.50 11.31 5.05
C ALA A 185 -26.61 10.71 6.46
N ARG A 186 -25.83 9.67 6.77
CA ARG A 186 -25.89 8.96 8.05
C ARG A 186 -24.92 9.50 9.08
N ASP A 187 -23.68 9.75 8.66
CA ASP A 187 -22.58 10.05 9.58
C ASP A 187 -22.17 11.53 9.53
N ARG A 188 -22.71 12.29 8.59
CA ARG A 188 -22.31 13.66 8.21
C ARG A 188 -20.82 13.74 7.79
N ILE A 189 -20.28 12.62 7.33
CA ILE A 189 -18.89 12.41 6.93
C ILE A 189 -18.93 11.47 5.73
N GLU A 190 -18.04 11.69 4.75
CA GLU A 190 -17.83 10.78 3.63
C GLU A 190 -16.46 10.12 3.77
N GLY A 191 -16.38 8.79 3.75
CA GLY A 191 -15.12 8.06 3.90
C GLY A 191 -15.28 6.62 4.34
N GLU A 192 -14.17 6.01 4.77
CA GLU A 192 -14.11 4.63 5.21
C GLU A 192 -13.50 4.53 6.62
N LEU A 193 -14.14 3.78 7.49
CA LEU A 193 -13.72 3.54 8.86
C LEU A 193 -13.22 2.09 9.01
N TYR A 194 -12.02 1.94 9.51
CA TYR A 194 -11.40 0.66 9.80
C TYR A 194 -11.09 0.57 11.29
N THR A 195 -11.55 -0.48 11.95
CA THR A 195 -11.34 -0.67 13.39
C THR A 195 -10.73 -2.04 13.67
N PRO A 196 -9.67 -2.12 14.49
CA PRO A 196 -9.08 -3.39 14.92
C PRO A 196 -10.08 -4.25 15.71
N ALA A 197 -9.70 -5.50 15.98
CA ALA A 197 -10.48 -6.41 16.84
C ALA A 197 -10.80 -5.80 18.20
N LYS A 198 -11.94 -6.23 18.77
CA LYS A 198 -12.26 -5.89 20.15
C LYS A 198 -11.23 -6.50 21.11
N GLY A 199 -10.79 -5.72 22.09
CA GLY A 199 -9.82 -6.19 23.09
C GLY A 199 -8.35 -5.93 22.71
N ALA A 200 -8.07 -5.38 21.55
CA ALA A 200 -6.73 -4.91 21.21
C ALA A 200 -6.27 -3.79 22.16
N HIS A 201 -4.96 -3.70 22.42
CA HIS A 201 -4.40 -2.57 23.16
C HIS A 201 -4.76 -1.26 22.47
N ARG A 202 -5.04 -0.22 23.28
CA ARG A 202 -5.35 1.09 22.73
C ARG A 202 -4.14 1.67 22.02
N LYS A 203 -4.34 2.02 20.74
CA LYS A 203 -3.34 2.69 19.90
C LYS A 203 -3.82 4.07 19.44
N ALA A 204 -2.90 4.87 18.93
CA ALA A 204 -3.20 6.17 18.34
C ALA A 204 -4.22 6.01 17.21
N PRO A 205 -5.42 6.60 17.26
CA PRO A 205 -6.30 6.65 16.10
C PRO A 205 -5.75 7.60 15.04
N VAL A 206 -5.90 7.27 13.75
CA VAL A 206 -5.32 8.05 12.65
C VAL A 206 -6.39 8.44 11.64
N LEU A 207 -6.57 9.75 11.46
CA LEU A 207 -7.42 10.31 10.41
C LEU A 207 -6.56 10.61 9.17
N VAL A 208 -6.84 9.94 8.05
CA VAL A 208 -6.06 10.01 6.81
C VAL A 208 -6.86 10.70 5.72
N PHE A 209 -6.23 11.60 4.97
CA PHE A 209 -6.88 12.27 3.83
C PHE A 209 -5.84 12.71 2.78
N GLY A 210 -6.31 12.79 1.54
CA GLY A 210 -5.49 13.12 0.37
C GLY A 210 -5.26 14.61 0.15
N GLY A 211 -4.72 14.92 -1.01
CA GLY A 211 -4.40 16.25 -1.50
C GLY A 211 -5.39 16.76 -2.55
N SER A 212 -4.89 17.40 -3.61
CA SER A 212 -5.69 18.00 -4.69
C SER A 212 -6.24 16.99 -5.71
N GLU A 213 -5.89 15.73 -5.61
CA GLU A 213 -6.48 14.64 -6.39
C GLU A 213 -7.97 14.46 -6.12
N GLY A 214 -8.42 14.77 -4.90
CA GLY A 214 -9.78 14.54 -4.46
C GLY A 214 -10.11 13.06 -4.21
N GLY A 215 -11.37 12.78 -3.95
CA GLY A 215 -11.80 11.41 -3.64
C GLY A 215 -11.28 10.91 -2.29
N ASN A 216 -11.32 9.60 -2.11
CA ASN A 216 -10.86 8.93 -0.88
C ASN A 216 -9.46 8.33 -1.03
N SER A 217 -8.47 9.13 -1.44
CA SER A 217 -7.12 8.66 -1.77
C SER A 217 -6.32 8.11 -0.58
N GLY A 218 -6.77 8.35 0.66
CA GLY A 218 -6.13 7.84 1.88
C GLY A 218 -6.50 6.39 2.26
N GLU A 219 -7.38 5.72 1.52
CA GLU A 219 -7.98 4.44 1.93
C GLU A 219 -6.97 3.30 2.12
N TYR A 220 -5.98 3.18 1.24
CA TYR A 220 -4.95 2.14 1.33
C TYR A 220 -4.09 2.29 2.59
N ALA A 221 -3.64 3.51 2.87
CA ALA A 221 -2.87 3.79 4.07
C ALA A 221 -3.70 3.58 5.34
N ALA A 222 -4.99 3.99 5.34
CA ALA A 222 -5.88 3.77 6.46
C ALA A 222 -6.12 2.28 6.73
N ALA A 223 -6.34 1.48 5.70
CA ALA A 223 -6.51 0.04 5.84
C ALA A 223 -5.27 -0.64 6.43
N LEU A 224 -4.08 -0.32 5.93
CA LEU A 224 -2.82 -0.88 6.42
C LEU A 224 -2.52 -0.45 7.87
N LEU A 225 -2.75 0.82 8.23
CA LEU A 225 -2.62 1.26 9.62
C LEU A 225 -3.59 0.50 10.55
N ALA A 226 -4.80 0.18 10.07
CA ALA A 226 -5.73 -0.64 10.85
C ALA A 226 -5.24 -2.08 11.00
N ALA A 227 -4.61 -2.66 9.98
CA ALA A 227 -3.96 -3.97 10.07
C ALA A 227 -2.78 -3.97 11.05
N HIS A 228 -2.13 -2.81 11.28
CA HIS A 228 -1.14 -2.60 12.35
C HIS A 228 -1.77 -2.27 13.71
N GLY A 229 -3.10 -2.34 13.83
CA GLY A 229 -3.82 -2.19 15.10
C GLY A 229 -4.26 -0.77 15.45
N HIS A 230 -4.09 0.21 14.57
CA HIS A 230 -4.56 1.57 14.77
C HIS A 230 -6.02 1.73 14.29
N PRO A 231 -6.96 2.21 15.09
CA PRO A 231 -8.25 2.65 14.56
C PRO A 231 -8.04 3.77 13.54
N THR A 232 -8.54 3.62 12.31
CA THR A 232 -8.27 4.56 11.23
C THR A 232 -9.53 4.98 10.50
N MET A 233 -9.49 6.18 9.96
CA MET A 233 -10.51 6.67 9.05
C MET A 233 -9.84 7.32 7.84
N SER A 234 -10.21 6.88 6.66
CA SER A 234 -9.91 7.58 5.42
C SER A 234 -11.06 8.53 5.11
N LEU A 235 -10.76 9.82 4.99
CA LEU A 235 -11.75 10.88 4.87
C LEU A 235 -11.71 11.50 3.47
N CYS A 236 -12.85 11.49 2.79
CA CYS A 236 -13.06 12.27 1.59
C CYS A 236 -13.65 13.64 1.92
N TYR A 237 -13.04 14.73 1.48
CA TYR A 237 -13.49 16.08 1.81
C TYR A 237 -13.89 16.93 0.59
N PHE A 238 -13.48 16.56 -0.62
CA PHE A 238 -13.95 17.14 -1.89
C PHE A 238 -13.82 16.14 -3.03
N ARG A 239 -14.62 16.34 -4.11
CA ARG A 239 -14.68 15.42 -5.27
C ARG A 239 -14.92 13.95 -4.87
N CYS A 240 -15.84 13.77 -3.93
CA CYS A 240 -16.13 12.44 -3.35
C CYS A 240 -17.10 11.60 -4.19
N GLY A 241 -17.34 11.98 -5.41
CA GLY A 241 -18.30 11.34 -6.31
C GLY A 241 -19.72 11.90 -6.21
N LYS A 242 -20.55 11.51 -7.16
CA LYS A 242 -21.94 11.97 -7.24
C LYS A 242 -22.75 11.54 -6.01
N GLY A 243 -23.57 12.45 -5.49
CA GLY A 243 -24.46 12.17 -4.35
C GLY A 243 -23.78 12.25 -2.97
N SER A 244 -22.48 12.48 -2.88
CA SER A 244 -21.76 12.63 -1.61
C SER A 244 -22.11 13.94 -0.87
N GLY A 245 -22.63 14.94 -1.58
CA GLY A 245 -22.86 16.28 -1.03
C GLY A 245 -21.59 17.03 -0.65
N ARG A 246 -20.41 16.52 -1.07
CA ARG A 246 -19.14 17.21 -0.87
C ARG A 246 -18.80 18.11 -2.06
N PRO A 247 -18.07 19.22 -1.83
CA PRO A 247 -17.77 20.18 -2.91
C PRO A 247 -16.84 19.57 -3.97
N ASP A 248 -16.86 20.14 -5.17
CA ASP A 248 -15.99 19.76 -6.29
C ASP A 248 -14.68 20.58 -6.34
N ALA A 249 -14.53 21.56 -5.44
CA ALA A 249 -13.37 22.43 -5.32
C ALA A 249 -12.86 22.47 -3.88
N ILE A 250 -11.59 22.84 -3.69
CA ILE A 250 -11.06 23.23 -2.38
C ILE A 250 -11.37 24.75 -2.22
N ASP A 251 -12.58 25.02 -1.79
CA ASP A 251 -13.06 26.37 -1.52
C ASP A 251 -13.92 26.36 -0.24
N MET A 252 -13.55 27.19 0.73
CA MET A 252 -14.25 27.33 2.02
C MET A 252 -14.52 25.99 2.75
N ILE A 253 -13.65 25.00 2.58
CA ILE A 253 -13.80 23.72 3.28
C ILE A 253 -13.53 23.93 4.76
N ASP A 254 -14.57 23.72 5.58
CA ASP A 254 -14.52 24.00 7.02
C ASP A 254 -13.76 22.90 7.79
N LEU A 255 -12.79 23.30 8.61
CA LEU A 255 -12.02 22.41 9.49
C LEU A 255 -12.92 21.63 10.46
N ARG A 256 -14.12 22.12 10.78
CA ARG A 256 -15.11 21.40 11.58
C ARG A 256 -15.59 20.10 10.93
N TYR A 257 -15.48 19.95 9.62
CA TYR A 257 -15.73 18.68 8.96
C TYR A 257 -14.71 17.61 9.38
N PHE A 258 -13.44 17.99 9.43
CA PHE A 258 -12.35 17.11 9.85
C PHE A 258 -12.36 16.85 11.36
N THR A 259 -12.65 17.86 12.19
CA THR A 259 -12.75 17.64 13.64
C THR A 259 -13.92 16.74 14.00
N ARG A 260 -15.05 16.80 13.29
CA ARG A 260 -16.15 15.83 13.44
C ARG A 260 -15.71 14.40 13.13
N ALA A 261 -14.96 14.20 12.06
CA ALA A 261 -14.40 12.91 11.71
C ALA A 261 -13.44 12.42 12.81
N ALA A 262 -12.56 13.29 13.29
CA ALA A 262 -11.64 13.01 14.38
C ALA A 262 -12.36 12.62 15.66
N GLU A 263 -13.42 13.32 16.05
CA GLU A 263 -14.22 13.02 17.25
C GLU A 263 -14.97 11.67 17.12
N LEU A 264 -15.47 11.35 15.94
CA LEU A 264 -16.05 10.03 15.70
C LEU A 264 -15.00 8.93 15.82
N LEU A 265 -13.82 9.16 15.26
CA LEU A 265 -12.71 8.20 15.28
C LEU A 265 -12.17 7.97 16.70
N ARG A 266 -12.02 9.01 17.53
CA ARG A 266 -11.56 8.91 18.94
C ARG A 266 -12.44 8.02 19.81
N ARG A 267 -13.71 7.82 19.45
CA ARG A 267 -14.68 6.99 20.20
C ARG A 267 -14.71 5.54 19.75
N GLN A 268 -13.89 5.18 18.75
CA GLN A 268 -13.88 3.80 18.25
C GLN A 268 -13.20 2.85 19.23
N PRO A 269 -13.60 1.57 19.24
CA PRO A 269 -12.90 0.54 20.00
C PRO A 269 -11.41 0.51 19.64
N GLY A 270 -10.55 0.35 20.65
CA GLY A 270 -9.11 0.32 20.47
C GLY A 270 -8.44 1.68 20.28
N ALA A 271 -9.19 2.79 20.22
CA ALA A 271 -8.62 4.14 20.17
C ALA A 271 -8.10 4.62 21.51
N ASP A 272 -6.89 5.19 21.54
CA ASP A 272 -6.46 6.11 22.61
C ASP A 272 -6.89 7.53 22.20
N PRO A 273 -7.94 8.09 22.83
CA PRO A 273 -8.48 9.38 22.43
C PRO A 273 -7.54 10.56 22.65
N ARG A 274 -6.46 10.38 23.42
CA ARG A 274 -5.45 11.41 23.70
C ARG A 274 -4.33 11.43 22.66
N ARG A 275 -4.23 10.39 21.80
CA ARG A 275 -3.15 10.20 20.85
C ARG A 275 -3.60 10.33 19.39
N LEU A 276 -4.75 10.97 19.12
CA LEU A 276 -5.22 11.08 17.73
C LEU A 276 -4.18 11.81 16.87
N ALA A 277 -3.78 11.14 15.79
CA ALA A 277 -2.94 11.69 14.75
C ALA A 277 -3.75 11.99 13.49
N VAL A 278 -3.30 12.99 12.72
CA VAL A 278 -3.81 13.29 11.40
C VAL A 278 -2.70 13.11 10.37
N MET A 279 -3.04 12.55 9.22
CA MET A 279 -2.11 12.28 8.12
C MET A 279 -2.67 12.85 6.83
N GLY A 280 -1.99 13.86 6.28
CA GLY A 280 -2.40 14.53 5.06
C GLY A 280 -1.28 14.65 4.03
N ASN A 281 -1.63 14.54 2.74
CA ASN A 281 -0.72 14.68 1.63
C ASN A 281 -0.97 15.98 0.85
N SER A 282 0.09 16.64 0.36
CA SER A 282 -0.03 17.78 -0.53
C SER A 282 -0.95 18.87 0.06
N ARG A 283 -2.06 19.22 -0.58
CA ARG A 283 -3.08 20.14 -0.02
C ARG A 283 -3.64 19.65 1.33
N GLY A 284 -3.78 18.33 1.52
CA GLY A 284 -4.17 17.76 2.80
C GLY A 284 -3.15 17.99 3.92
N SER A 285 -1.87 18.17 3.60
CA SER A 285 -0.85 18.53 4.60
C SER A 285 -1.10 19.88 5.26
N GLU A 286 -1.72 20.82 4.55
CA GLU A 286 -2.15 22.11 5.13
C GLU A 286 -3.23 21.89 6.18
N VAL A 287 -4.25 21.10 5.83
CA VAL A 287 -5.33 20.74 6.75
C VAL A 287 -4.79 20.03 7.97
N ALA A 288 -3.90 19.05 7.80
CA ALA A 288 -3.30 18.33 8.91
C ALA A 288 -2.58 19.29 9.88
N GLN A 289 -1.80 20.23 9.37
CA GLN A 289 -1.12 21.27 10.15
C GLN A 289 -2.11 22.23 10.82
N LEU A 290 -3.14 22.67 10.09
CA LEU A 290 -4.17 23.56 10.62
C LEU A 290 -4.96 22.90 11.76
N LEU A 291 -5.27 21.61 11.65
CA LEU A 291 -5.95 20.86 12.73
C LEU A 291 -5.08 20.77 13.97
N GLY A 292 -3.78 20.43 13.83
CA GLY A 292 -2.85 20.44 14.96
C GLY A 292 -2.71 21.81 15.61
N GLN A 293 -2.66 22.88 14.80
CA GLN A 293 -2.51 24.26 15.26
C GLN A 293 -3.77 24.82 15.92
N ARG A 294 -4.95 24.60 15.33
CA ARG A 294 -6.20 25.26 15.74
C ARG A 294 -7.08 24.40 16.64
N HIS A 295 -6.93 23.08 16.57
CA HIS A 295 -7.69 22.11 17.34
C HIS A 295 -6.81 21.14 18.14
N PRO A 296 -5.84 21.65 18.95
CA PRO A 296 -4.87 20.83 19.69
C PRO A 296 -5.51 19.96 20.79
N SER A 297 -6.75 20.24 21.20
CA SER A 297 -7.51 19.39 22.11
C SER A 297 -8.03 18.11 21.45
N VAL A 298 -8.13 18.11 20.12
CA VAL A 298 -8.62 16.98 19.32
C VAL A 298 -7.46 16.24 18.68
N VAL A 299 -6.51 16.95 18.06
CA VAL A 299 -5.38 16.42 17.32
C VAL A 299 -4.10 16.60 18.11
N ARG A 300 -3.37 15.50 18.31
CA ARG A 300 -2.06 15.52 18.97
C ARG A 300 -0.92 15.59 17.97
N ASP A 301 -0.81 14.58 17.10
CA ASP A 301 0.31 14.43 16.18
C ASP A 301 -0.10 14.70 14.75
N VAL A 302 0.83 15.24 13.96
CA VAL A 302 0.60 15.63 12.55
C VAL A 302 1.61 14.96 11.66
N ILE A 303 1.14 14.25 10.63
CA ILE A 303 1.96 13.67 9.58
C ILE A 303 1.64 14.43 8.29
N ALA A 304 2.63 15.15 7.77
CA ALA A 304 2.50 16.02 6.61
C ALA A 304 3.39 15.51 5.49
N TYR A 305 2.81 14.83 4.51
CA TYR A 305 3.50 14.36 3.31
C TYR A 305 3.52 15.43 2.23
N ALA A 306 4.63 15.53 1.49
CA ALA A 306 4.87 16.54 0.46
C ALA A 306 4.32 17.91 0.89
N PRO A 307 4.78 18.47 2.04
CA PRO A 307 4.08 19.54 2.75
C PRO A 307 4.22 20.89 2.11
N SER A 308 3.20 21.72 2.30
CA SER A 308 3.32 23.17 2.28
C SER A 308 3.44 23.69 3.71
N SER A 309 4.33 24.64 3.98
CA SER A 309 4.47 25.28 5.30
C SER A 309 3.52 26.47 5.49
N LYS A 310 2.65 26.71 4.50
CA LYS A 310 1.69 27.81 4.46
C LYS A 310 0.35 27.35 3.94
N VAL A 311 -0.69 28.09 4.24
CA VAL A 311 -2.00 28.00 3.59
C VAL A 311 -1.88 28.59 2.20
N ASN A 312 -2.23 27.82 1.18
CA ASN A 312 -2.31 28.31 -0.20
C ASN A 312 -3.76 28.71 -0.55
N GLY A 313 -3.93 29.40 -1.68
CA GLY A 313 -5.24 29.80 -2.20
C GLY A 313 -6.17 28.60 -2.52
N PRO A 314 -7.38 28.85 -2.99
CA PRO A 314 -8.33 27.81 -3.36
C PRO A 314 -7.82 26.95 -4.52
N TYR A 315 -8.48 25.84 -4.79
CA TYR A 315 -8.15 24.94 -5.90
C TYR A 315 -9.43 24.58 -6.66
N LEU A 316 -9.40 24.70 -7.98
CA LEU A 316 -10.53 24.55 -8.91
C LEU A 316 -11.61 25.63 -8.76
N GLY A 317 -11.22 26.82 -8.31
CA GLY A 317 -12.11 27.98 -8.14
C GLY A 317 -12.32 28.36 -6.68
N GLY A 318 -12.95 29.53 -6.45
CA GLY A 318 -13.26 30.03 -5.12
C GLY A 318 -12.40 31.20 -4.65
N GLN A 319 -12.53 31.57 -3.38
CA GLN A 319 -11.85 32.71 -2.77
C GLN A 319 -10.76 32.29 -1.79
N VAL A 320 -11.01 31.32 -0.93
CA VAL A 320 -10.08 30.78 0.05
C VAL A 320 -10.24 29.28 0.16
N ALA A 321 -9.15 28.56 0.42
CA ALA A 321 -9.19 27.10 0.49
C ALA A 321 -9.99 26.57 1.70
N TRP A 322 -9.70 27.13 2.87
CA TRP A 322 -10.13 26.58 4.15
C TRP A 322 -10.91 27.59 4.97
N ALA A 323 -11.84 27.10 5.77
CA ALA A 323 -12.57 27.85 6.77
C ALA A 323 -12.45 27.18 8.14
N ASP A 324 -12.65 27.93 9.20
CA ASP A 324 -12.74 27.44 10.56
C ASP A 324 -13.93 28.07 11.28
N GLY A 325 -14.95 27.30 11.55
CA GLY A 325 -16.20 27.83 12.07
C GLY A 325 -16.93 28.74 11.08
N GLY A 326 -16.84 28.49 9.79
CA GLY A 326 -17.39 29.32 8.72
C GLY A 326 -16.58 30.60 8.43
N ARG A 327 -15.50 30.85 9.16
CA ARG A 327 -14.63 32.01 8.94
C ARG A 327 -13.46 31.62 8.02
N PRO A 328 -13.13 32.41 7.00
CA PRO A 328 -11.98 32.15 6.13
C PRO A 328 -10.67 32.00 6.92
N VAL A 329 -9.89 30.98 6.56
CA VAL A 329 -8.49 30.88 7.02
C VAL A 329 -7.61 31.60 6.00
N PRO A 330 -6.93 32.68 6.39
CA PRO A 330 -6.12 33.46 5.46
C PRO A 330 -4.95 32.64 4.92
N THR A 331 -4.53 32.96 3.70
CA THR A 331 -3.28 32.45 3.13
C THR A 331 -2.08 32.94 3.95
N GLY A 332 -1.03 32.15 4.00
CA GLY A 332 0.18 32.51 4.73
C GLY A 332 0.71 31.41 5.65
N PRO A 333 1.78 31.67 6.40
CA PRO A 333 2.45 30.66 7.23
C PRO A 333 1.53 30.03 8.28
N ILE A 334 1.67 28.71 8.50
CA ILE A 334 0.97 27.98 9.57
C ILE A 334 1.93 27.94 10.77
N PRO A 335 1.61 28.57 11.93
CA PRO A 335 2.60 28.76 13.02
C PRO A 335 3.10 27.49 13.68
N LEU A 336 2.23 26.48 13.91
CA LEU A 336 2.48 25.19 14.55
C LEU A 336 2.87 25.25 16.05
N ASN A 337 2.84 26.41 16.65
CA ASN A 337 3.22 26.62 18.06
C ASN A 337 2.20 26.03 19.09
N HIS A 338 0.99 25.71 18.68
CA HIS A 338 -0.04 25.13 19.54
C HIS A 338 -0.16 23.61 19.41
N VAL A 339 0.60 22.98 18.50
CA VAL A 339 0.56 21.52 18.32
C VAL A 339 1.03 20.85 19.62
N ARG A 340 0.28 19.87 20.13
CA ARG A 340 0.61 19.20 21.41
C ARG A 340 1.63 18.08 21.24
N GLY A 341 1.71 17.46 20.10
CA GLY A 341 2.60 16.37 19.78
C GLY A 341 3.62 16.73 18.69
N THR A 342 4.07 15.73 17.98
CA THR A 342 5.05 15.87 16.92
C THR A 342 4.39 16.25 15.60
N VAL A 343 5.01 17.15 14.84
CA VAL A 343 4.78 17.28 13.40
C VAL A 343 5.90 16.55 12.68
N LEU A 344 5.54 15.51 11.91
CA LEU A 344 6.46 14.79 11.02
C LEU A 344 6.22 15.24 9.58
N ALA A 345 7.14 16.01 9.02
CA ALA A 345 7.12 16.46 7.63
C ALA A 345 7.98 15.51 6.76
N VAL A 346 7.36 14.89 5.76
CA VAL A 346 8.00 13.95 4.84
C VAL A 346 8.01 14.55 3.44
N ALA A 347 9.17 14.81 2.87
CA ALA A 347 9.32 15.58 1.65
C ALA A 347 10.25 14.94 0.61
N GLY A 348 9.93 15.14 -0.66
CA GLY A 348 10.85 14.89 -1.78
C GLY A 348 11.71 16.12 -2.05
N GLY A 349 13.04 15.91 -2.21
CA GLY A 349 13.98 16.97 -2.53
C GLY A 349 13.90 17.43 -3.99
N ASN A 350 13.38 16.56 -4.86
CA ASN A 350 13.15 16.82 -6.29
C ASN A 350 11.67 17.00 -6.64
N ASP A 351 10.87 17.42 -5.66
CA ASP A 351 9.46 17.74 -5.87
C ASP A 351 9.31 18.89 -6.87
N LYS A 352 8.67 18.63 -8.02
CA LYS A 352 8.46 19.60 -9.10
C LYS A 352 7.09 20.27 -9.05
N MET A 353 6.20 19.79 -8.18
CA MET A 353 4.87 20.40 -8.02
C MET A 353 4.93 21.64 -7.12
N TRP A 354 5.68 21.54 -6.02
CA TRP A 354 5.96 22.68 -5.15
C TRP A 354 7.18 22.43 -4.23
N GLY A 355 7.61 23.45 -3.50
CA GLY A 355 8.81 23.39 -2.66
C GLY A 355 8.62 22.60 -1.37
N SER A 356 8.24 21.31 -1.43
CA SER A 356 7.95 20.51 -0.23
C SER A 356 9.16 20.36 0.70
N ALA A 357 10.38 20.21 0.16
CA ALA A 357 11.60 20.13 0.95
C ALA A 357 11.91 21.43 1.73
N ALA A 358 11.71 22.60 1.09
CA ALA A 358 11.83 23.89 1.77
C ALA A 358 10.77 24.04 2.86
N SER A 359 9.53 23.66 2.55
CA SER A 359 8.44 23.67 3.52
C SER A 359 8.72 22.75 4.72
N ALA A 360 9.25 21.55 4.50
CA ALA A 360 9.59 20.62 5.57
C ALA A 360 10.66 21.20 6.52
N ARG A 361 11.68 21.88 5.98
CA ARG A 361 12.69 22.58 6.78
C ARG A 361 12.06 23.70 7.62
N LEU A 362 11.17 24.52 7.04
CA LEU A 362 10.46 25.58 7.74
C LEU A 362 9.55 25.02 8.85
N ILE A 363 8.86 23.91 8.60
CA ILE A 363 8.05 23.22 9.61
C ILE A 363 8.92 22.77 10.77
N ALA A 364 10.05 22.10 10.50
CA ALA A 364 10.94 21.60 11.53
C ALA A 364 11.61 22.71 12.36
N ALA A 365 11.80 23.89 11.78
CA ALA A 365 12.39 25.05 12.45
C ALA A 365 11.39 25.82 13.33
N ARG A 366 10.09 25.54 13.27
CA ARG A 366 9.08 26.27 14.05
C ARG A 366 9.09 25.86 15.50
N HIS A 367 8.94 26.86 16.37
CA HIS A 367 8.78 26.62 17.79
C HIS A 367 7.46 25.92 18.08
N ASN A 368 7.50 24.95 19.00
CA ASN A 368 6.35 24.29 19.55
C ASN A 368 6.27 24.55 21.07
N ALA A 369 5.22 25.24 21.51
CA ALA A 369 5.04 25.59 22.91
C ALA A 369 4.91 24.36 23.85
N SER A 370 4.52 23.20 23.32
CA SER A 370 4.44 21.96 24.11
C SER A 370 5.81 21.32 24.36
N GLY A 371 6.89 21.79 23.72
CA GLY A 371 8.22 21.18 23.77
C GLY A 371 8.35 19.91 22.90
N ALA A 372 7.26 19.41 22.28
CA ALA A 372 7.35 18.28 21.37
C ALA A 372 8.08 18.67 20.08
N PRO A 373 8.95 17.81 19.54
CA PRO A 373 9.76 18.19 18.39
C PRO A 373 8.95 18.21 17.09
N HIS A 374 9.14 19.26 16.28
CA HIS A 374 8.82 19.19 14.87
C HIS A 374 9.98 18.53 14.13
N ARG A 375 9.68 17.51 13.32
CA ARG A 375 10.67 16.69 12.63
C ARG A 375 10.45 16.75 11.14
N GLN A 376 11.53 16.66 10.40
CA GLN A 376 11.45 16.51 8.95
C GLN A 376 12.34 15.37 8.46
N VAL A 377 11.93 14.75 7.37
CA VAL A 377 12.77 13.90 6.55
C VAL A 377 12.63 14.33 5.10
N THR A 378 13.76 14.56 4.44
CA THR A 378 13.80 14.93 3.04
C THR A 378 14.61 13.89 2.28
N TYR A 379 14.00 13.32 1.23
CA TYR A 379 14.63 12.38 0.33
C TYR A 379 15.13 13.13 -0.92
N PRO A 380 16.44 13.37 -1.06
CA PRO A 380 16.96 14.37 -2.01
C PRO A 380 16.56 14.15 -3.46
N ARG A 381 16.37 12.89 -3.86
CA ARG A 381 16.04 12.51 -5.25
C ARG A 381 14.58 12.12 -5.47
N ALA A 382 13.78 12.04 -4.41
CA ALA A 382 12.37 11.74 -4.51
C ALA A 382 11.57 12.98 -4.95
N GLY A 383 10.47 12.74 -5.65
CA GLY A 383 9.52 13.75 -6.12
C GLY A 383 8.40 14.01 -5.14
N HIS A 384 7.22 14.36 -5.67
CA HIS A 384 6.02 14.70 -4.90
C HIS A 384 5.36 13.49 -4.23
N HIS A 385 5.46 12.31 -4.85
CA HIS A 385 4.73 11.11 -4.43
C HIS A 385 5.48 10.27 -3.39
N VAL A 386 5.80 10.87 -2.25
CA VAL A 386 6.47 10.22 -1.10
C VAL A 386 5.49 9.61 -0.08
N ASN A 387 4.19 9.72 -0.31
CA ASN A 387 3.10 9.51 0.66
C ASN A 387 2.40 8.15 0.61
N TRP A 388 2.73 7.31 -0.35
CA TRP A 388 2.10 6.00 -0.45
C TRP A 388 2.77 4.99 0.48
N PHE A 389 2.06 3.90 0.78
CA PHE A 389 2.63 2.76 1.47
C PHE A 389 3.80 2.15 0.67
N PRO A 390 4.75 1.48 1.34
CA PRO A 390 5.83 0.77 0.65
C PRO A 390 5.24 -0.29 -0.30
N TYR A 391 5.96 -0.55 -1.39
CA TYR A 391 5.55 -1.50 -2.43
C TYR A 391 4.23 -1.16 -3.14
N GLY A 392 3.67 0.00 -2.87
CA GLY A 392 2.66 0.62 -3.71
C GLY A 392 3.25 0.84 -5.10
N GLN A 393 2.44 0.61 -6.11
CA GLN A 393 2.88 0.74 -7.49
C GLN A 393 3.35 2.16 -7.78
N PRO A 394 4.32 2.34 -8.67
CA PRO A 394 4.74 3.66 -9.06
C PRO A 394 3.52 4.44 -9.57
N GLY A 395 3.16 5.49 -8.88
CA GLY A 395 2.33 6.53 -9.46
C GLY A 395 3.11 7.09 -10.63
N GLN A 396 2.48 7.20 -11.78
CA GLN A 396 3.10 7.85 -12.92
C GLN A 396 2.72 9.32 -12.83
N GLU A 397 3.70 10.18 -12.66
CA GLU A 397 3.51 11.60 -12.92
C GLU A 397 3.31 11.76 -14.42
N GLY A 398 2.15 12.25 -14.84
CA GLY A 398 1.97 12.72 -16.21
C GLY A 398 2.92 13.89 -16.43
N GLY A 399 3.91 13.73 -17.28
CA GLY A 399 4.66 14.87 -17.81
C GLY A 399 3.70 15.80 -18.54
N ALA A 400 4.01 17.09 -18.62
CA ALA A 400 3.23 18.11 -19.32
C ALA A 400 2.97 17.76 -20.81
N ASP A 401 3.70 16.81 -21.35
CA ASP A 401 3.63 16.28 -22.71
C ASP A 401 2.90 14.92 -22.81
N GLY A 402 2.28 14.44 -21.73
CA GLY A 402 1.62 13.14 -21.70
C GLY A 402 2.57 11.94 -21.65
N ALA A 403 3.87 12.15 -21.47
CA ALA A 403 4.82 11.07 -21.30
C ALA A 403 4.60 10.37 -19.96
N VAL A 404 4.57 9.05 -20.02
CA VAL A 404 4.51 8.16 -18.86
C VAL A 404 5.84 8.25 -18.12
N VAL A 405 5.89 8.98 -17.03
CA VAL A 405 7.04 9.02 -16.13
C VAL A 405 6.82 7.99 -15.01
N SER A 406 7.58 6.92 -15.02
CA SER A 406 7.61 6.00 -13.87
C SER A 406 8.13 6.77 -12.65
N THR A 407 7.46 6.62 -11.50
CA THR A 407 8.01 7.16 -10.26
C THR A 407 9.41 6.59 -10.05
N SER A 408 10.29 7.46 -9.64
CA SER A 408 11.69 7.09 -9.48
C SER A 408 11.85 6.03 -8.38
N LYS A 409 12.89 5.20 -8.48
CA LYS A 409 13.32 4.34 -7.36
C LYS A 409 13.50 5.13 -6.07
N ALA A 410 13.76 6.42 -6.19
CA ALA A 410 13.91 7.32 -5.06
C ALA A 410 12.59 7.55 -4.34
N ASP A 411 11.44 7.63 -5.06
CA ASP A 411 10.12 7.75 -4.43
C ASP A 411 9.75 6.47 -3.70
N GLN A 412 10.05 5.31 -4.29
CA GLN A 412 9.81 4.02 -3.64
C GLN A 412 10.63 3.86 -2.35
N ALA A 413 11.91 4.21 -2.37
CA ALA A 413 12.76 4.20 -1.18
C ALA A 413 12.26 5.19 -0.12
N ALA A 414 11.78 6.36 -0.55
CA ALA A 414 11.19 7.37 0.32
C ALA A 414 9.91 6.86 1.00
N ARG A 415 9.05 6.15 0.27
CA ARG A 415 7.84 5.51 0.82
C ARG A 415 8.18 4.45 1.86
N GLN A 416 9.15 3.58 1.58
CA GLN A 416 9.57 2.53 2.51
C GLN A 416 10.06 3.10 3.83
N ASP A 417 11.02 4.02 3.79
CA ASP A 417 11.57 4.64 4.99
C ASP A 417 10.54 5.58 5.67
N GLY A 418 9.78 6.35 4.89
CA GLY A 418 8.74 7.25 5.39
C GLY A 418 7.63 6.50 6.12
N TRP A 419 7.17 5.37 5.58
CA TRP A 419 6.16 4.52 6.21
C TRP A 419 6.64 3.95 7.55
N ALA A 420 7.87 3.42 7.59
CA ALA A 420 8.46 2.91 8.82
C ALA A 420 8.55 4.00 9.91
N ARG A 421 8.86 5.25 9.54
CA ARG A 421 8.87 6.40 10.46
C ARG A 421 7.49 6.77 10.97
N VAL A 422 6.47 6.66 10.11
CA VAL A 422 5.08 6.88 10.51
C VAL A 422 4.64 5.83 11.52
N LEU A 423 4.85 4.54 11.25
CA LEU A 423 4.52 3.48 12.20
C LEU A 423 5.24 3.70 13.53
N LYS A 424 6.54 4.02 13.53
CA LYS A 424 7.31 4.33 14.74
C LYS A 424 6.79 5.56 15.52
N LEU A 425 6.21 6.55 14.83
CA LEU A 425 5.62 7.72 15.50
C LEU A 425 4.31 7.37 16.20
N LEU A 426 3.54 6.47 15.60
CA LEU A 426 2.22 6.08 16.07
C LEU A 426 2.25 5.06 17.21
N ASP A 427 3.27 4.20 17.27
CA ASP A 427 3.52 3.24 18.37
C ASP A 427 4.00 3.95 19.64
#